data_98df769c9a324324bfc73b36832dab55
#
_entry.id   98df769c9a324324bfc73b36832dab55
#
_cell.length_a   1.000
_cell.length_b   1.000
_cell.length_c   1.000
_cell.angle_alpha   90.00
_cell.angle_beta   90.00
_cell.angle_gamma   90.00
#
_symmetry.space_group_name_H-M   'P 1'
#
loop_
_entity.id
_entity.type
_entity.pdbx_description
1 polymer ?
#
loop_
_entity_poly.entity_id
_entity_poly.type
_entity_poly.pdbx_seq_one_letter_code
_entity_poly.pdbx_strand_id
1 'polypeptide(L)'
;VKVDLTVNGKDISADVEDRMLLVHFLREVAGLTATNVGCDTTSCGACTVLLDGESVKSCTVLAAQAAGHQVTTLEGLASNGEMHPVQRAFHEQHGLQCGFCTPGMVMAIVSLLRENPHPTEEQVRAGLEGNLCRCTGYHNIVRAALAAASTAEGASA
;
A
#
# COMPACT_ATOMS: atom_id res chain seq x y z
N VAL A 1 -1.20 25.60 3.82
CA VAL A 1 0.06 25.44 3.04
C VAL A 1 -0.25 24.83 1.69
N LYS A 2 0.45 25.29 0.67
CA LYS A 2 0.34 24.72 -0.67
C LYS A 2 1.14 23.40 -0.72
N VAL A 3 0.49 22.34 -1.16
CA VAL A 3 1.09 21.03 -1.34
C VAL A 3 0.99 20.63 -2.81
N ASP A 4 2.15 20.42 -3.42
CA ASP A 4 2.29 19.94 -4.79
C ASP A 4 2.95 18.56 -4.72
N LEU A 5 2.27 17.51 -5.15
CA LEU A 5 2.83 16.15 -5.18
C LEU A 5 2.27 15.32 -6.34
N THR A 6 2.99 14.30 -6.73
CA THR A 6 2.55 13.39 -7.81
C THR A 6 1.91 12.14 -7.17
N VAL A 7 0.65 11.84 -7.49
CA VAL A 7 -0.04 10.65 -7.02
C VAL A 7 -0.44 9.77 -8.21
N ASN A 8 0.04 8.55 -8.22
CA ASN A 8 -0.22 7.58 -9.30
C ASN A 8 0.07 8.18 -10.69
N GLY A 9 1.17 8.94 -10.81
CA GLY A 9 1.60 9.58 -12.04
C GLY A 9 0.84 10.85 -12.43
N LYS A 10 -0.03 11.37 -11.56
CA LYS A 10 -0.76 12.63 -11.78
C LYS A 10 -0.32 13.68 -10.78
N ASP A 11 -0.01 14.86 -11.26
CA ASP A 11 0.33 15.98 -10.41
C ASP A 11 -0.93 16.57 -9.77
N ILE A 12 -0.90 16.72 -8.46
CA ILE A 12 -1.98 17.31 -7.67
C ILE A 12 -1.42 18.48 -6.88
N SER A 13 -2.11 19.61 -6.96
CA SER A 13 -1.80 20.83 -6.23
C SER A 13 -3.01 21.27 -5.43
N ALA A 14 -2.83 21.50 -4.14
CA ALA A 14 -3.90 21.97 -3.27
C ALA A 14 -3.38 22.80 -2.10
N ASP A 15 -4.17 23.77 -1.65
CA ASP A 15 -3.95 24.44 -0.38
C ASP A 15 -4.65 23.66 0.72
N VAL A 16 -3.90 23.24 1.74
CA VAL A 16 -4.39 22.41 2.84
C VAL A 16 -3.92 22.95 4.19
N GLU A 17 -4.52 22.47 5.26
CA GLU A 17 -4.03 22.78 6.62
C GLU A 17 -2.62 22.18 6.82
N ASP A 18 -1.75 22.90 7.53
CA ASP A 18 -0.35 22.51 7.76
C ASP A 18 -0.23 21.13 8.43
N ARG A 19 -1.23 20.77 9.22
CA ARG A 19 -1.31 19.49 9.96
C ARG A 19 -1.99 18.35 9.20
N MET A 20 -2.42 18.57 7.95
CA MET A 20 -3.10 17.52 7.18
C MET A 20 -2.19 16.31 6.98
N LEU A 21 -2.68 15.14 7.35
CA LEU A 21 -1.97 13.88 7.14
C LEU A 21 -2.07 13.44 5.67
N LEU A 22 -1.04 12.78 5.17
CA LEU A 22 -1.01 12.28 3.80
C LEU A 22 -2.21 11.38 3.49
N VAL A 23 -2.63 10.52 4.42
CA VAL A 23 -3.81 9.67 4.22
C VAL A 23 -5.09 10.46 3.97
N HIS A 24 -5.28 11.58 4.68
CA HIS A 24 -6.45 12.45 4.46
C HIS A 24 -6.35 13.21 3.15
N PHE A 25 -5.15 13.67 2.79
CA PHE A 25 -4.91 14.27 1.47
C PHE A 25 -5.31 13.32 0.34
N LEU A 26 -4.86 12.06 0.42
CA LEU A 26 -5.18 11.05 -0.59
C LEU A 26 -6.69 10.79 -0.69
N ARG A 27 -7.38 10.67 0.44
CA ARG A 27 -8.80 10.34 0.48
C ARG A 27 -9.72 11.51 0.14
N GLU A 28 -9.41 12.68 0.67
CA GLU A 28 -10.32 13.85 0.67
C GLU A 28 -10.00 14.83 -0.44
N VAL A 29 -8.71 15.03 -0.76
CA VAL A 29 -8.26 15.97 -1.79
C VAL A 29 -8.08 15.26 -3.13
N ALA A 30 -7.33 14.16 -3.15
CA ALA A 30 -7.09 13.39 -4.37
C ALA A 30 -8.28 12.48 -4.75
N GLY A 31 -9.23 12.24 -3.85
CA GLY A 31 -10.39 11.37 -4.08
C GLY A 31 -10.06 9.88 -4.20
N LEU A 32 -8.89 9.46 -3.73
CA LEU A 32 -8.40 8.09 -3.79
C LEU A 32 -8.71 7.37 -2.48
N THR A 33 -9.80 6.63 -2.44
CA THR A 33 -10.38 6.08 -1.21
C THR A 33 -9.95 4.65 -0.87
N ALA A 34 -9.12 4.00 -1.68
CA ALA A 34 -8.65 2.65 -1.39
C ALA A 34 -7.76 2.60 -0.12
N THR A 35 -6.95 3.62 0.13
CA THR A 35 -6.13 3.70 1.34
C THR A 35 -7.02 3.94 2.55
N ASN A 36 -7.06 2.97 3.49
CA ASN A 36 -7.95 2.99 4.65
C ASN A 36 -7.26 3.52 5.92
N VAL A 37 -8.06 3.93 6.87
CA VAL A 37 -7.62 4.32 8.23
C VAL A 37 -8.27 3.37 9.23
N GLY A 38 -7.48 2.50 9.85
CA GLY A 38 -7.95 1.49 10.80
C GLY A 38 -7.59 1.76 12.25
N CYS A 39 -6.73 2.73 12.53
CA CYS A 39 -6.31 3.11 13.88
C CYS A 39 -5.85 4.56 13.93
N ASP A 40 -5.59 5.05 15.16
CA ASP A 40 -4.97 6.34 15.44
C ASP A 40 -3.60 6.20 16.14
N THR A 41 -3.04 4.99 16.15
CA THR A 41 -1.85 4.62 16.91
C THR A 41 -0.69 4.15 16.03
N THR A 42 -0.79 4.27 14.72
CA THR A 42 0.23 3.82 13.77
C THR A 42 0.46 2.31 13.76
N SER A 43 -0.47 1.53 14.30
CA SER A 43 -0.30 0.09 14.53
C SER A 43 -0.82 -0.78 13.39
N CYS A 44 -1.94 -0.39 12.76
CA CYS A 44 -2.69 -1.32 11.90
C CYS A 44 -2.14 -1.50 10.48
N GLY A 45 -1.43 -0.53 9.92
CA GLY A 45 -0.88 -0.59 8.57
C GLY A 45 -1.90 -0.49 7.42
N ALA A 46 -3.20 -0.30 7.70
CA ALA A 46 -4.22 -0.16 6.66
C ALA A 46 -3.96 1.04 5.72
N CYS A 47 -3.23 2.04 6.21
CA CYS A 47 -2.88 3.25 5.48
C CYS A 47 -1.56 3.17 4.70
N THR A 48 -0.94 2.00 4.58
CA THR A 48 0.33 1.83 3.87
C THR A 48 0.21 2.22 2.40
N VAL A 49 1.11 3.08 1.96
CA VAL A 49 1.30 3.51 0.57
C VAL A 49 2.79 3.46 0.23
N LEU A 50 3.15 3.67 -1.03
CA LEU A 50 4.55 3.88 -1.40
C LEU A 50 4.83 5.37 -1.53
N LEU A 51 5.87 5.84 -0.89
CA LEU A 51 6.44 7.19 -1.04
C LEU A 51 7.82 7.03 -1.68
N ASP A 52 7.99 7.52 -2.90
CA ASP A 52 9.19 7.30 -3.72
C ASP A 52 9.60 5.82 -3.81
N GLY A 53 8.62 4.92 -3.86
CA GLY A 53 8.84 3.48 -3.98
C GLY A 53 9.00 2.73 -2.67
N GLU A 54 9.11 3.41 -1.53
CA GLU A 54 9.24 2.79 -0.20
C GLU A 54 7.92 2.80 0.56
N SER A 55 7.60 1.72 1.27
CA SER A 55 6.38 1.63 2.05
C SER A 55 6.43 2.55 3.26
N VAL A 56 5.40 3.36 3.41
CA VAL A 56 5.20 4.22 4.58
C VAL A 56 3.76 4.12 5.08
N LYS A 57 3.55 4.37 6.36
CA LYS A 57 2.22 4.55 6.92
C LYS A 57 1.78 6.00 6.72
N SER A 58 0.89 6.24 5.78
CA SER A 58 0.48 7.59 5.39
C SER A 58 -0.21 8.38 6.50
N CYS A 59 -0.63 7.72 7.57
CA CYS A 59 -1.15 8.36 8.79
C CYS A 59 -0.05 8.99 9.67
N THR A 60 1.23 8.79 9.36
CA THR A 60 2.37 9.38 10.09
C THR A 60 3.15 10.40 9.28
N VAL A 61 2.73 10.65 8.06
CA VAL A 61 3.36 11.60 7.15
C VAL A 61 2.41 12.79 6.98
N LEU A 62 2.91 14.00 7.16
CA LEU A 62 2.16 15.20 6.80
C LEU A 62 2.12 15.35 5.27
N ALA A 63 1.01 15.83 4.74
CA ALA A 63 0.90 16.11 3.31
C ALA A 63 2.01 17.09 2.84
N ALA A 64 2.33 18.07 3.67
CA ALA A 64 3.41 19.02 3.43
C ALA A 64 4.80 18.36 3.34
N GLN A 65 5.03 17.27 4.09
CA GLN A 65 6.28 16.51 4.01
C GLN A 65 6.40 15.69 2.72
N ALA A 66 5.26 15.31 2.15
CA ALA A 66 5.23 14.57 0.88
C ALA A 66 5.30 15.50 -0.35
N ALA A 67 5.32 16.82 -0.16
CA ALA A 67 5.41 17.77 -1.26
C ALA A 67 6.68 17.55 -2.09
N GLY A 68 6.54 17.51 -3.41
CA GLY A 68 7.62 17.24 -4.35
C GLY A 68 7.97 15.76 -4.53
N HIS A 69 7.32 14.88 -3.80
CA HIS A 69 7.54 13.42 -3.88
C HIS A 69 6.47 12.70 -4.71
N GLN A 70 6.72 11.43 -4.99
CA GLN A 70 5.79 10.56 -5.71
C GLN A 70 5.12 9.57 -4.75
N VAL A 71 3.80 9.56 -4.77
CA VAL A 71 3.00 8.63 -3.96
C VAL A 71 2.34 7.61 -4.89
N THR A 72 2.44 6.34 -4.55
CA THR A 72 1.70 5.27 -5.21
C THR A 72 0.72 4.65 -4.22
N THR A 73 -0.55 4.63 -4.58
CA THR A 73 -1.61 3.96 -3.83
C THR A 73 -2.04 2.67 -4.54
N LEU A 74 -2.94 1.90 -3.92
CA LEU A 74 -3.48 0.68 -4.54
C LEU A 74 -4.06 0.97 -5.93
N GLU A 75 -4.76 2.09 -6.10
CA GLU A 75 -5.37 2.48 -7.38
C GLU A 75 -4.34 2.69 -8.50
N GLY A 76 -3.09 2.94 -8.16
CA GLY A 76 -1.99 3.12 -9.12
C GLY A 76 -1.27 1.84 -9.52
N LEU A 77 -1.61 0.69 -8.94
CA LEU A 77 -0.94 -0.57 -9.25
C LEU A 77 -1.48 -1.25 -10.52
N ALA A 78 -2.80 -1.23 -10.71
CA ALA A 78 -3.43 -1.81 -11.89
C ALA A 78 -3.13 -0.94 -13.12
N SER A 79 -2.88 -1.57 -14.25
CA SER A 79 -2.57 -0.89 -15.50
C SER A 79 -3.36 -1.53 -16.64
N ASN A 80 -3.95 -0.69 -17.52
CA ASN A 80 -4.74 -1.14 -18.68
C ASN A 80 -5.88 -2.13 -18.34
N GLY A 81 -6.49 -2.00 -17.16
CA GLY A 81 -7.55 -2.90 -16.70
C GLY A 81 -7.05 -4.24 -16.16
N GLU A 82 -5.75 -4.46 -16.10
CA GLU A 82 -5.15 -5.67 -15.53
C GLU A 82 -4.70 -5.45 -14.08
N MET A 83 -5.00 -6.43 -13.23
CA MET A 83 -4.52 -6.43 -11.85
C MET A 83 -3.01 -6.59 -11.79
N HIS A 84 -2.38 -5.86 -10.87
CA HIS A 84 -0.99 -6.12 -10.49
C HIS A 84 -0.84 -7.58 -10.01
N PRO A 85 0.32 -8.25 -10.24
CA PRO A 85 0.54 -9.65 -9.82
C PRO A 85 0.21 -9.93 -8.36
N VAL A 86 0.52 -9.00 -7.45
CA VAL A 86 0.17 -9.13 -6.02
C VAL A 86 -1.35 -9.11 -5.83
N GLN A 87 -2.08 -8.22 -6.49
CA GLN A 87 -3.55 -8.17 -6.42
C GLN A 87 -4.16 -9.47 -6.96
N ARG A 88 -3.66 -9.98 -8.08
CA ARG A 88 -4.11 -11.25 -8.64
C ARG A 88 -3.87 -12.41 -7.68
N ALA A 89 -2.70 -12.47 -7.06
CA ALA A 89 -2.37 -13.49 -6.07
C ALA A 89 -3.32 -13.46 -4.86
N PHE A 90 -3.69 -12.27 -4.37
CA PHE A 90 -4.70 -12.12 -3.31
C PHE A 90 -6.05 -12.70 -3.72
N HIS A 91 -6.47 -12.46 -4.95
CA HIS A 91 -7.71 -13.02 -5.49
C HIS A 91 -7.64 -14.55 -5.57
N GLU A 92 -6.59 -15.09 -6.19
CA GLU A 92 -6.43 -16.53 -6.44
C GLU A 92 -6.19 -17.35 -5.17
N GLN A 93 -5.45 -16.80 -4.21
CA GLN A 93 -5.13 -17.46 -2.94
C GLN A 93 -6.12 -17.13 -1.80
N HIS A 94 -7.20 -16.42 -2.11
CA HIS A 94 -8.19 -16.00 -1.10
C HIS A 94 -7.55 -15.22 0.07
N GLY A 95 -6.66 -14.28 -0.23
CA GLY A 95 -5.91 -13.48 0.74
C GLY A 95 -6.71 -12.40 1.46
N LEU A 96 -8.02 -12.31 1.22
CA LEU A 96 -8.88 -11.30 1.82
C LEU A 96 -10.25 -11.87 2.19
N GLN A 97 -10.87 -11.26 3.18
CA GLN A 97 -12.27 -11.51 3.55
C GLN A 97 -13.05 -10.19 3.53
N CYS A 98 -13.01 -9.38 4.60
CA CYS A 98 -13.70 -8.08 4.59
C CYS A 98 -13.04 -7.05 3.64
N GLY A 99 -11.76 -7.21 3.34
CA GLY A 99 -11.01 -6.34 2.42
C GLY A 99 -10.48 -5.05 3.04
N PHE A 100 -10.72 -4.76 4.32
CA PHE A 100 -10.32 -3.50 4.94
C PHE A 100 -8.79 -3.35 5.05
N CYS A 101 -8.08 -4.41 5.45
CA CYS A 101 -6.62 -4.42 5.55
C CYS A 101 -5.92 -4.58 4.19
N THR A 102 -6.66 -5.00 3.16
CA THR A 102 -6.09 -5.47 1.90
C THR A 102 -5.29 -4.41 1.15
N PRO A 103 -5.73 -3.15 1.02
CA PRO A 103 -4.91 -2.14 0.37
C PRO A 103 -3.54 -1.97 1.00
N GLY A 104 -3.48 -1.88 2.32
CA GLY A 104 -2.20 -1.75 3.05
C GLY A 104 -1.34 -3.01 2.95
N MET A 105 -1.95 -4.20 3.03
CA MET A 105 -1.24 -5.47 2.87
C MET A 105 -0.62 -5.60 1.48
N VAL A 106 -1.37 -5.28 0.44
CA VAL A 106 -0.88 -5.34 -0.95
C VAL A 106 0.31 -4.38 -1.13
N MET A 107 0.20 -3.15 -0.65
CA MET A 107 1.29 -2.17 -0.76
C MET A 107 2.53 -2.61 0.03
N ALA A 108 2.37 -3.17 1.21
CA ALA A 108 3.47 -3.72 2.00
C ALA A 108 4.18 -4.88 1.27
N ILE A 109 3.42 -5.78 0.64
CA ILE A 109 3.97 -6.89 -0.13
C ILE A 109 4.66 -6.40 -1.40
N VAL A 110 4.11 -5.43 -2.11
CA VAL A 110 4.77 -4.83 -3.28
C VAL A 110 6.13 -4.27 -2.89
N SER A 111 6.22 -3.55 -1.79
CA SER A 111 7.49 -3.03 -1.27
C SER A 111 8.46 -4.15 -0.90
N LEU A 112 7.97 -5.16 -0.18
CA LEU A 112 8.77 -6.33 0.22
C LEU A 112 9.39 -7.04 -0.99
N LEU A 113 8.59 -7.29 -2.04
CA LEU A 113 9.04 -8.00 -3.22
C LEU A 113 10.02 -7.18 -4.10
N ARG A 114 9.96 -5.86 -4.02
CA ARG A 114 10.97 -4.99 -4.64
C ARG A 114 12.33 -5.12 -3.96
N GLU A 115 12.34 -5.19 -2.63
CA GLU A 115 13.57 -5.35 -1.85
C GLU A 115 14.10 -6.78 -1.90
N ASN A 116 13.21 -7.77 -1.82
CA ASN A 116 13.52 -9.18 -1.84
C ASN A 116 12.57 -9.94 -2.77
N PRO A 117 12.94 -10.14 -4.04
CA PRO A 117 12.08 -10.79 -5.03
C PRO A 117 11.74 -12.25 -4.74
N HIS A 118 12.54 -12.93 -3.92
CA HIS A 118 12.37 -14.35 -3.59
C HIS A 118 12.41 -14.57 -2.07
N PRO A 119 11.41 -14.03 -1.32
CA PRO A 119 11.39 -14.17 0.12
C PRO A 119 11.04 -15.59 0.55
N THR A 120 11.56 -16.00 1.69
CA THR A 120 11.06 -17.18 2.41
C THR A 120 9.75 -16.85 3.09
N GLU A 121 9.00 -17.88 3.52
CA GLU A 121 7.77 -17.68 4.30
C GLU A 121 8.04 -16.86 5.57
N GLU A 122 9.13 -17.14 6.27
CA GLU A 122 9.53 -16.41 7.47
C GLU A 122 9.78 -14.92 7.17
N GLN A 123 10.46 -14.62 6.06
CA GLN A 123 10.71 -13.24 5.63
C GLN A 123 9.42 -12.52 5.25
N VAL A 124 8.45 -13.21 4.63
CA VAL A 124 7.13 -12.63 4.36
C VAL A 124 6.41 -12.30 5.66
N ARG A 125 6.40 -13.23 6.61
CA ARG A 125 5.76 -13.01 7.92
C ARG A 125 6.38 -11.83 8.65
N ALA A 126 7.70 -11.74 8.69
CA ALA A 126 8.42 -10.61 9.28
C ALA A 126 8.08 -9.29 8.57
N GLY A 127 8.02 -9.29 7.24
CA GLY A 127 7.68 -8.10 6.45
C GLY A 127 6.24 -7.61 6.63
N LEU A 128 5.35 -8.46 7.15
CA LEU A 128 3.94 -8.12 7.40
C LEU A 128 3.64 -7.74 8.87
N GLU A 129 4.63 -7.71 9.74
CA GLU A 129 4.43 -7.39 11.16
C GLU A 129 3.80 -6.01 11.40
N GLY A 130 3.98 -5.07 10.49
CA GLY A 130 3.38 -3.74 10.55
C GLY A 130 1.94 -3.66 10.02
N ASN A 131 1.32 -4.76 9.61
CA ASN A 131 0.00 -4.80 9.00
C ASN A 131 -0.91 -5.81 9.71
N LEU A 132 -2.05 -5.33 10.22
CA LEU A 132 -2.99 -6.14 10.99
C LEU A 132 -4.18 -6.58 10.12
N CYS A 133 -4.54 -7.86 10.23
CA CYS A 133 -5.75 -8.43 9.67
C CYS A 133 -6.50 -9.20 10.75
N ARG A 134 -7.78 -8.87 10.96
CA ARG A 134 -8.63 -9.54 11.96
C ARG A 134 -9.34 -10.78 11.41
N CYS A 135 -9.43 -10.91 10.09
CA CYS A 135 -10.29 -11.92 9.45
C CYS A 135 -9.57 -13.20 9.08
N THR A 136 -8.40 -13.09 8.43
CA THR A 136 -7.78 -14.20 7.67
C THR A 136 -6.85 -15.11 8.47
N GLY A 137 -6.35 -14.65 9.62
CA GLY A 137 -5.27 -15.35 10.33
C GLY A 137 -3.93 -15.33 9.58
N TYR A 138 -3.79 -14.47 8.56
CA TYR A 138 -2.57 -14.24 7.75
C TYR A 138 -2.15 -15.37 6.81
N HIS A 139 -2.57 -16.60 7.02
CA HIS A 139 -2.09 -17.76 6.26
C HIS A 139 -2.22 -17.58 4.74
N ASN A 140 -3.42 -17.20 4.27
CA ASN A 140 -3.65 -17.00 2.84
C ASN A 140 -2.97 -15.73 2.31
N ILE A 141 -2.78 -14.72 3.15
CA ILE A 141 -2.01 -13.51 2.79
C ILE A 141 -0.54 -13.88 2.52
N VAL A 142 0.05 -14.67 3.39
CA VAL A 142 1.42 -15.18 3.20
C VAL A 142 1.53 -16.04 1.94
N ARG A 143 0.55 -16.91 1.70
CA ARG A 143 0.49 -17.70 0.45
C ARG A 143 0.37 -16.82 -0.79
N ALA A 144 -0.44 -15.76 -0.73
CA ALA A 144 -0.56 -14.81 -1.82
C ALA A 144 0.76 -14.09 -2.11
N ALA A 145 1.48 -13.67 -1.09
CA ALA A 145 2.79 -13.05 -1.25
C ALA A 145 3.81 -13.99 -1.90
N LEU A 146 3.86 -15.25 -1.44
CA LEU A 146 4.75 -16.26 -2.03
C LEU A 146 4.36 -16.62 -3.46
N ALA A 147 3.07 -16.70 -3.76
CA ALA A 147 2.58 -16.93 -5.12
C ALA A 147 2.94 -15.78 -6.07
N ALA A 148 2.79 -14.53 -5.63
CA ALA A 148 3.20 -13.36 -6.40
C ALA A 148 4.72 -13.36 -6.65
N ALA A 149 5.52 -13.70 -5.64
CA ALA A 149 6.98 -13.77 -5.75
C ALA A 149 7.46 -14.85 -6.74
N SER A 150 6.69 -15.92 -6.94
CA SER A 150 7.02 -17.00 -7.88
C SER A 150 6.82 -16.61 -9.33
N THR A 151 6.15 -15.48 -9.63
CA THR A 151 5.99 -14.98 -10.99
C THR A 151 7.13 -14.04 -11.35
N ALA A 152 7.58 -14.04 -12.62
CA ALA A 152 8.60 -13.11 -13.07
C ALA A 152 8.14 -11.63 -12.93
N GLU A 153 6.87 -11.37 -13.17
CA GLU A 153 6.26 -10.04 -13.04
C GLU A 153 6.20 -9.58 -11.55
N GLY A 154 5.89 -10.49 -10.62
CA GLY A 154 5.90 -10.22 -9.19
C GLY A 154 7.30 -9.89 -8.68
N ALA A 155 8.32 -10.60 -9.14
CA ALA A 155 9.71 -10.37 -8.77
C ALA A 155 10.25 -9.03 -9.30
N SER A 156 9.69 -8.49 -10.38
CA SER A 156 10.09 -7.22 -11.00
C SER A 156 9.23 -6.02 -10.56
N ALA A 157 8.24 -6.26 -9.73
CA ALA A 157 7.25 -5.25 -9.32
C ALA A 157 7.82 -4.06 -8.52
#